data_570deb952f57c98ebd8dd6257764300d
#
_entry.id   570deb952f57c98ebd8dd6257764300d
#
_cell.length_a   1.000
_cell.length_b   1.000
_cell.length_c   1.000
_cell.angle_alpha   90.00
_cell.angle_beta   90.00
_cell.angle_gamma   90.00
#
_symmetry.space_group_name_H-M   'P 1'
#
loop_
_entity.id
_entity.type
_entity.pdbx_description
1 polymer ?
#
loop_
_entity_poly.entity_id
_entity_poly.type
_entity_poly.pdbx_seq_one_letter_code
_entity_poly.pdbx_strand_id
1 'polypeptide(L)'
;MDMETFLKAIPKVSLHLHLMGSVQARTAVELCQKHGVVLPDFEEPEDLYDYPDIYKFLHMYDNTALGVVDREDFERICYETLSEAADHNVRYREMSFNPTTHMAAGVDYGTCVDGLIDGINAARSDYGIECRLVAAVNRMESPELAVEMVETMLANPRDEVIGIGLDYAEDAGTSPERFWKAYGMARRAGYRLTAHASEAEPPRNIETCLDLLGCERVDHGYHVVESEDVMRRCRDEGVVFTCTPVSTAWVYFDNDFDNHPIKRMREFGLKISLDCDDPPMFKTDPTKDLVMAHNHMGFEVEDFRQCMLNGIDGAWIDEPDKRSMRRHWSTEFDELAANLT
;
A
#
# COMPACT_ATOMS: atom_id res chain seq x y z
N MET A 1 7.32 -28.65 -4.77
CA MET A 1 7.96 -27.47 -4.12
C MET A 1 7.25 -27.24 -2.79
N ASP A 2 7.92 -26.67 -1.78
CA ASP A 2 7.27 -26.30 -0.52
C ASP A 2 6.37 -25.05 -0.67
N MET A 3 5.58 -24.76 0.36
CA MET A 3 4.60 -23.67 0.37
C MET A 3 5.27 -22.30 0.20
N GLU A 4 6.38 -22.02 0.87
CA GLU A 4 7.07 -20.73 0.77
C GLU A 4 7.57 -20.47 -0.65
N THR A 5 8.21 -21.47 -1.28
CA THR A 5 8.64 -21.39 -2.68
C THR A 5 7.46 -21.17 -3.61
N PHE A 6 6.33 -21.84 -3.37
CA PHE A 6 5.10 -21.65 -4.13
C PHE A 6 4.57 -20.21 -3.97
N LEU A 7 4.46 -19.73 -2.73
CA LEU A 7 3.97 -18.37 -2.44
C LEU A 7 4.89 -17.29 -3.02
N LYS A 8 6.20 -17.54 -3.08
CA LYS A 8 7.13 -16.65 -3.78
C LYS A 8 6.90 -16.64 -5.29
N ALA A 9 6.63 -17.80 -5.87
CA ALA A 9 6.53 -17.97 -7.32
C ALA A 9 5.20 -17.53 -7.94
N ILE A 10 4.07 -17.57 -7.21
CA ILE A 10 2.78 -17.14 -7.77
C ILE A 10 2.79 -15.67 -8.20
N PRO A 11 2.11 -15.31 -9.31
CA PRO A 11 2.00 -13.92 -9.73
C PRO A 11 1.17 -13.10 -8.74
N LYS A 12 1.61 -11.86 -8.47
CA LYS A 12 1.01 -10.98 -7.48
C LYS A 12 0.64 -9.61 -8.06
N VAL A 13 -0.50 -9.11 -7.60
CA VAL A 13 -0.87 -7.68 -7.64
C VAL A 13 -0.57 -7.09 -6.27
N SER A 14 -0.01 -5.90 -6.19
CA SER A 14 0.20 -5.15 -4.96
C SER A 14 -0.51 -3.80 -5.07
N LEU A 15 -1.46 -3.54 -4.19
CA LEU A 15 -2.32 -2.35 -4.20
C LEU A 15 -2.16 -1.48 -2.96
N HIS A 16 -1.35 -1.93 -1.99
CA HIS A 16 -1.15 -1.26 -0.72
C HIS A 16 0.32 -1.30 -0.32
N LEU A 17 0.99 -0.24 -0.65
CA LEU A 17 2.40 -0.05 -0.31
C LEU A 17 2.72 1.44 -0.24
N HIS A 18 3.47 1.83 0.78
CA HIS A 18 3.97 3.19 0.96
C HIS A 18 5.44 3.30 0.52
N LEU A 19 5.70 4.25 -0.37
CA LEU A 19 7.03 4.41 -0.95
C LEU A 19 8.11 4.65 0.11
N MET A 20 7.87 5.56 1.05
CA MET A 20 8.88 5.90 2.07
C MET A 20 9.15 4.75 3.02
N GLY A 21 8.13 3.98 3.37
CA GLY A 21 8.27 2.76 4.18
C GLY A 21 8.89 1.58 3.45
N SER A 22 9.02 1.70 2.14
CA SER A 22 9.67 0.69 1.27
C SER A 22 11.16 0.97 1.03
N VAL A 23 11.69 2.07 1.58
CA VAL A 23 13.11 2.41 1.46
C VAL A 23 13.95 1.50 2.35
N GLN A 24 14.97 0.86 1.79
CA GLN A 24 15.90 0.04 2.56
C GLN A 24 16.65 0.89 3.59
N ALA A 25 16.89 0.37 4.79
CA ALA A 25 17.52 1.12 5.90
C ALA A 25 18.86 1.75 5.49
N ARG A 26 19.68 1.01 4.75
CA ARG A 26 20.95 1.52 4.23
C ARG A 26 20.76 2.69 3.27
N THR A 27 19.80 2.60 2.36
CA THR A 27 19.46 3.68 1.42
C THR A 27 18.94 4.91 2.17
N ALA A 28 18.08 4.72 3.18
CA ALA A 28 17.61 5.80 4.04
C ALA A 28 18.78 6.54 4.74
N VAL A 29 19.74 5.78 5.31
CA VAL A 29 20.94 6.36 5.93
C VAL A 29 21.77 7.17 4.92
N GLU A 30 22.05 6.62 3.73
CA GLU A 30 22.82 7.29 2.69
C GLU A 30 22.17 8.60 2.23
N LEU A 31 20.86 8.58 1.99
CA LEU A 31 20.10 9.76 1.54
C LEU A 31 19.97 10.82 2.65
N CYS A 32 19.69 10.41 3.88
CA CYS A 32 19.65 11.32 5.03
C CYS A 32 21.01 11.98 5.24
N GLN A 33 22.12 11.25 5.14
CA GLN A 33 23.48 11.82 5.21
C GLN A 33 23.76 12.79 4.06
N LYS A 34 23.34 12.44 2.82
CA LYS A 34 23.50 13.30 1.64
C LYS A 34 22.84 14.66 1.85
N HIS A 35 21.66 14.69 2.45
CA HIS A 35 20.87 15.91 2.62
C HIS A 35 20.92 16.51 4.03
N GLY A 36 21.78 15.97 4.93
CA GLY A 36 22.03 16.54 6.26
C GLY A 36 20.88 16.32 7.24
N VAL A 37 20.05 15.31 7.04
CA VAL A 37 19.00 14.88 7.97
C VAL A 37 19.64 14.11 9.12
N VAL A 38 19.33 14.51 10.34
CA VAL A 38 19.87 13.86 11.55
C VAL A 38 19.01 12.66 11.90
N LEU A 39 19.61 11.48 11.85
CA LEU A 39 18.99 10.23 12.28
C LEU A 39 19.27 9.96 13.77
N PRO A 40 18.44 9.14 14.46
CA PRO A 40 18.78 8.59 15.77
C PRO A 40 20.11 7.83 15.74
N ASP A 41 20.72 7.60 16.91
CA ASP A 41 21.90 6.74 17.02
C ASP A 41 21.54 5.29 16.68
N PHE A 42 22.40 4.62 15.90
CA PHE A 42 22.26 3.23 15.50
C PHE A 42 23.64 2.54 15.42
N GLU A 43 23.71 1.24 15.61
CA GLU A 43 24.92 0.46 15.35
C GLU A 43 24.93 -0.06 13.92
N GLU A 44 23.80 -0.67 13.46
CA GLU A 44 23.59 -1.07 12.08
C GLU A 44 22.37 -0.32 11.51
N PRO A 45 22.33 -0.04 10.19
CA PRO A 45 21.20 0.71 9.58
C PRO A 45 19.82 0.13 9.92
N GLU A 46 19.69 -1.19 10.00
CA GLU A 46 18.47 -1.92 10.28
C GLU A 46 17.91 -1.65 11.69
N ASP A 47 18.74 -1.19 12.63
CA ASP A 47 18.30 -0.80 13.99
C ASP A 47 17.36 0.41 13.96
N LEU A 48 17.46 1.25 12.91
CA LEU A 48 16.55 2.38 12.70
C LEU A 48 15.10 1.95 12.50
N TYR A 49 14.88 0.68 12.14
CA TYR A 49 13.57 0.10 11.87
C TYR A 49 13.07 -0.79 13.04
N ASP A 50 13.57 -0.51 14.23
CA ASP A 50 13.07 -1.06 15.50
C ASP A 50 12.28 0.01 16.26
N TYR A 51 10.96 -0.08 16.25
CA TYR A 51 10.07 0.93 16.85
C TYR A 51 9.29 0.36 18.02
N PRO A 52 9.07 1.16 19.09
CA PRO A 52 8.21 0.77 20.19
C PRO A 52 6.72 0.96 19.90
N ASP A 53 6.35 1.84 18.95
CA ASP A 53 4.98 2.21 18.63
C ASP A 53 4.86 2.85 17.23
N ILE A 54 3.62 3.01 16.75
CA ILE A 54 3.28 3.61 15.46
C ILE A 54 3.82 5.04 15.29
N TYR A 55 3.86 5.85 16.34
CA TYR A 55 4.31 7.25 16.23
C TYR A 55 5.83 7.34 16.03
N LYS A 56 6.59 6.39 16.60
CA LYS A 56 8.03 6.29 16.36
C LYS A 56 8.32 5.76 14.96
N PHE A 57 7.51 4.84 14.46
CA PHE A 57 7.55 4.43 13.07
C PHE A 57 7.30 5.63 12.15
N LEU A 58 6.20 6.36 12.31
CA LEU A 58 5.86 7.52 11.49
C LEU A 58 6.95 8.61 11.55
N HIS A 59 7.58 8.80 12.72
CA HIS A 59 8.71 9.74 12.82
C HIS A 59 9.91 9.30 11.97
N MET A 60 10.22 7.99 11.91
CA MET A 60 11.30 7.51 11.06
C MET A 60 10.91 7.56 9.57
N TYR A 61 9.64 7.28 9.26
CA TYR A 61 9.06 7.44 7.94
C TYR A 61 9.24 8.88 7.42
N ASP A 62 8.89 9.87 8.24
CA ASP A 62 9.06 11.29 7.92
C ASP A 62 10.55 11.68 7.76
N ASN A 63 11.43 11.18 8.63
CA ASN A 63 12.87 11.42 8.48
C ASN A 63 13.40 10.84 7.16
N THR A 64 12.94 9.65 6.77
CA THR A 64 13.30 9.07 5.47
C THR A 64 12.83 9.96 4.33
N ALA A 65 11.58 10.46 4.41
CA ALA A 65 11.04 11.39 3.41
C ALA A 65 11.86 12.69 3.30
N LEU A 66 12.32 13.25 4.43
CA LEU A 66 13.18 14.43 4.43
C LEU A 66 14.57 14.17 3.82
N GLY A 67 15.01 12.92 3.78
CA GLY A 67 16.27 12.50 3.11
C GLY A 67 16.13 12.35 1.59
N VAL A 68 14.90 12.36 1.03
CA VAL A 68 14.63 12.18 -0.39
C VAL A 68 14.27 13.53 -1.02
N VAL A 69 15.21 14.16 -1.72
CA VAL A 69 15.10 15.57 -2.15
C VAL A 69 15.27 15.75 -3.65
N ASP A 70 16.30 15.12 -4.24
CA ASP A 70 16.61 15.28 -5.65
C ASP A 70 15.81 14.26 -6.50
N ARG A 71 15.62 14.57 -7.80
CA ARG A 71 14.94 13.68 -8.75
C ARG A 71 15.57 12.28 -8.79
N GLU A 72 16.88 12.21 -8.73
CA GLU A 72 17.65 10.96 -8.72
C GLU A 72 17.43 10.14 -7.43
N ASP A 73 17.10 10.80 -6.30
CA ASP A 73 16.75 10.10 -5.06
C ASP A 73 15.40 9.37 -5.22
N PHE A 74 14.40 10.08 -5.77
CA PHE A 74 13.10 9.48 -6.07
C PHE A 74 13.20 8.35 -7.10
N GLU A 75 13.99 8.53 -8.16
CA GLU A 75 14.28 7.48 -9.15
C GLU A 75 14.86 6.24 -8.46
N ARG A 76 15.89 6.44 -7.63
CA ARG A 76 16.59 5.36 -6.93
C ARG A 76 15.67 4.56 -6.02
N ILE A 77 14.96 5.23 -5.10
CA ILE A 77 14.09 4.51 -4.14
C ILE A 77 12.93 3.80 -4.84
N CYS A 78 12.37 4.39 -5.87
CA CYS A 78 11.32 3.77 -6.67
C CYS A 78 11.84 2.53 -7.39
N TYR A 79 13.00 2.62 -8.04
CA TYR A 79 13.63 1.50 -8.73
C TYR A 79 13.97 0.35 -7.76
N GLU A 80 14.60 0.64 -6.61
CA GLU A 80 14.95 -0.35 -5.59
C GLU A 80 13.69 -1.08 -5.07
N THR A 81 12.63 -0.33 -4.75
CA THR A 81 11.34 -0.87 -4.30
C THR A 81 10.68 -1.79 -5.33
N LEU A 82 10.74 -1.43 -6.61
CA LEU A 82 10.16 -2.23 -7.68
C LEU A 82 11.02 -3.44 -8.06
N SER A 83 12.34 -3.32 -7.96
CA SER A 83 13.27 -4.43 -8.12
C SER A 83 13.02 -5.53 -7.09
N GLU A 84 12.91 -5.16 -5.81
CA GLU A 84 12.59 -6.10 -4.72
C GLU A 84 11.22 -6.77 -4.94
N ALA A 85 10.21 -6.01 -5.33
CA ALA A 85 8.91 -6.55 -5.65
C ALA A 85 8.94 -7.59 -6.78
N ALA A 86 9.74 -7.35 -7.82
CA ALA A 86 9.90 -8.27 -8.93
C ALA A 86 10.54 -9.59 -8.50
N ASP A 87 11.47 -9.57 -7.54
CA ASP A 87 12.08 -10.77 -6.94
C ASP A 87 11.06 -11.67 -6.23
N HIS A 88 9.92 -11.10 -5.80
CA HIS A 88 8.77 -11.79 -5.22
C HIS A 88 7.63 -12.05 -6.22
N ASN A 89 7.89 -11.89 -7.52
CA ASN A 89 6.94 -12.05 -8.62
C ASN A 89 5.70 -11.13 -8.51
N VAL A 90 5.88 -9.92 -7.98
CA VAL A 90 4.90 -8.84 -8.13
C VAL A 90 5.03 -8.30 -9.55
N ARG A 91 3.95 -8.28 -10.31
CA ARG A 91 3.96 -7.85 -11.73
C ARG A 91 3.18 -6.58 -12.00
N TYR A 92 2.31 -6.22 -11.08
CA TYR A 92 1.56 -4.96 -11.10
C TYR A 92 1.49 -4.38 -9.69
N ARG A 93 1.77 -3.09 -9.58
CA ARG A 93 1.76 -2.36 -8.31
C ARG A 93 1.08 -1.00 -8.43
N GLU A 94 0.30 -0.63 -7.42
CA GLU A 94 -0.13 0.74 -7.17
C GLU A 94 0.51 1.19 -5.86
N MET A 95 1.32 2.24 -5.92
CA MET A 95 2.20 2.65 -4.83
C MET A 95 1.83 4.03 -4.33
N SER A 96 1.58 4.15 -3.03
CA SER A 96 1.29 5.42 -2.37
C SER A 96 2.55 6.24 -2.12
N PHE A 97 2.46 7.55 -2.32
CA PHE A 97 3.48 8.53 -1.96
C PHE A 97 2.83 9.80 -1.42
N ASN A 98 3.48 10.51 -0.50
CA ASN A 98 2.95 11.70 0.19
C ASN A 98 3.60 12.99 -0.35
N PRO A 99 3.06 13.60 -1.43
CA PRO A 99 3.68 14.78 -2.03
C PRO A 99 3.71 15.99 -1.09
N THR A 100 2.73 16.14 -0.18
CA THR A 100 2.67 17.28 0.74
C THR A 100 3.86 17.34 1.68
N THR A 101 4.36 16.19 2.17
CA THR A 101 5.55 16.09 3.02
C THR A 101 6.78 16.67 2.30
N HIS A 102 7.01 16.28 1.06
CA HIS A 102 8.13 16.77 0.25
C HIS A 102 7.97 18.24 -0.13
N MET A 103 6.76 18.67 -0.51
CA MET A 103 6.45 20.07 -0.83
C MET A 103 6.68 20.99 0.38
N ALA A 104 6.29 20.55 1.58
CA ALA A 104 6.54 21.30 2.83
C ALA A 104 8.04 21.42 3.14
N ALA A 105 8.86 20.45 2.71
CA ALA A 105 10.33 20.50 2.78
C ALA A 105 10.97 21.31 1.64
N GLY A 106 10.18 21.88 0.72
CA GLY A 106 10.64 22.70 -0.39
C GLY A 106 11.00 21.96 -1.67
N VAL A 107 10.64 20.68 -1.76
CA VAL A 107 10.79 19.88 -2.99
C VAL A 107 9.59 20.13 -3.90
N ASP A 108 9.86 20.47 -5.16
CA ASP A 108 8.80 20.68 -6.15
C ASP A 108 8.07 19.35 -6.49
N TYR A 109 6.74 19.41 -6.63
CA TYR A 109 5.92 18.25 -7.00
C TYR A 109 6.42 17.54 -8.28
N GLY A 110 6.83 18.33 -9.29
CA GLY A 110 7.37 17.78 -10.53
C GLY A 110 8.68 17.01 -10.30
N THR A 111 9.56 17.51 -9.46
CA THR A 111 10.82 16.82 -9.08
C THR A 111 10.52 15.45 -8.48
N CYS A 112 9.58 15.38 -7.53
CA CYS A 112 9.16 14.15 -6.90
C CYS A 112 8.57 13.16 -7.93
N VAL A 113 7.53 13.57 -8.64
CA VAL A 113 6.79 12.64 -9.51
C VAL A 113 7.60 12.23 -10.74
N ASP A 114 8.36 13.14 -11.35
CA ASP A 114 9.18 12.81 -12.50
C ASP A 114 10.32 11.83 -12.15
N GLY A 115 10.90 11.94 -10.94
CA GLY A 115 11.87 10.97 -10.43
C GLY A 115 11.23 9.59 -10.20
N LEU A 116 10.04 9.53 -9.62
CA LEU A 116 9.30 8.28 -9.48
C LEU A 116 8.99 7.63 -10.83
N ILE A 117 8.61 8.40 -11.84
CA ILE A 117 8.36 7.91 -13.19
C ILE A 117 9.63 7.37 -13.84
N ASP A 118 10.78 8.03 -13.64
CA ASP A 118 12.06 7.52 -14.12
C ASP A 118 12.36 6.14 -13.51
N GLY A 119 12.19 5.97 -12.20
CA GLY A 119 12.36 4.69 -11.51
C GLY A 119 11.39 3.60 -11.99
N ILE A 120 10.11 3.96 -12.22
CA ILE A 120 9.10 3.06 -12.80
C ILE A 120 9.54 2.58 -14.19
N ASN A 121 10.00 3.50 -15.04
CA ASN A 121 10.42 3.16 -16.41
C ASN A 121 11.65 2.26 -16.41
N ALA A 122 12.62 2.52 -15.54
CA ALA A 122 13.81 1.67 -15.38
C ALA A 122 13.43 0.25 -14.91
N ALA A 123 12.62 0.14 -13.85
CA ALA A 123 12.18 -1.16 -13.33
C ALA A 123 11.31 -1.92 -14.35
N ARG A 124 10.45 -1.23 -15.09
CA ARG A 124 9.67 -1.84 -16.19
C ARG A 124 10.58 -2.41 -17.27
N SER A 125 11.63 -1.69 -17.65
CA SER A 125 12.62 -2.15 -18.65
C SER A 125 13.37 -3.39 -18.20
N ASP A 126 13.76 -3.44 -16.92
CA ASP A 126 14.65 -4.49 -16.41
C ASP A 126 13.88 -5.75 -15.95
N TYR A 127 12.69 -5.56 -15.38
CA TYR A 127 11.93 -6.64 -14.72
C TYR A 127 10.55 -6.88 -15.32
N GLY A 128 10.04 -5.98 -16.16
CA GLY A 128 8.68 -6.08 -16.72
C GLY A 128 7.56 -5.80 -15.70
N ILE A 129 7.88 -5.23 -14.54
CA ILE A 129 6.89 -4.84 -13.54
C ILE A 129 6.19 -3.54 -13.96
N GLU A 130 4.86 -3.53 -13.92
CA GLU A 130 4.05 -2.33 -14.13
C GLU A 130 3.72 -1.66 -12.80
N CYS A 131 3.86 -0.33 -12.75
CA CYS A 131 3.54 0.44 -11.55
C CYS A 131 2.73 1.70 -11.89
N ARG A 132 1.83 2.07 -10.97
CA ARG A 132 1.10 3.34 -10.95
C ARG A 132 1.24 3.99 -9.58
N LEU A 133 1.03 5.30 -9.53
CA LEU A 133 1.19 6.12 -8.34
C LEU A 133 -0.16 6.58 -7.80
N VAL A 134 -0.28 6.57 -6.48
CA VAL A 134 -1.41 7.08 -5.71
C VAL A 134 -0.90 8.19 -4.79
N ALA A 135 -1.33 9.43 -5.01
CA ALA A 135 -0.93 10.54 -4.14
C ALA A 135 -1.73 10.47 -2.84
N ALA A 136 -1.07 10.15 -1.74
CA ALA A 136 -1.72 9.95 -0.46
C ALA A 136 -1.79 11.24 0.36
N VAL A 137 -2.96 11.48 0.94
CA VAL A 137 -3.21 12.55 1.90
C VAL A 137 -2.78 12.07 3.28
N ASN A 138 -1.87 12.77 3.92
CA ASN A 138 -1.58 12.57 5.33
C ASN A 138 -2.76 13.05 6.19
N ARG A 139 -3.49 12.12 6.83
CA ARG A 139 -4.68 12.46 7.62
C ARG A 139 -4.41 13.29 8.86
N MET A 140 -3.16 13.35 9.31
CA MET A 140 -2.74 14.17 10.44
C MET A 140 -2.57 15.65 10.05
N GLU A 141 -2.47 15.95 8.75
CA GLU A 141 -2.43 17.31 8.22
C GLU A 141 -3.81 17.99 8.15
N SER A 142 -3.82 19.26 7.77
CA SER A 142 -5.08 19.99 7.60
C SER A 142 -5.80 19.58 6.31
N PRO A 143 -7.15 19.62 6.28
CA PRO A 143 -7.92 19.35 5.05
C PRO A 143 -7.59 20.32 3.91
N GLU A 144 -7.09 21.51 4.23
CA GLU A 144 -6.68 22.53 3.25
C GLU A 144 -5.45 22.06 2.48
N LEU A 145 -4.47 21.41 3.12
CA LEU A 145 -3.30 20.83 2.46
C LEU A 145 -3.68 19.71 1.49
N ALA A 146 -4.67 18.90 1.85
CA ALA A 146 -5.20 17.89 0.93
C ALA A 146 -5.85 18.52 -0.32
N VAL A 147 -6.53 19.64 -0.16
CA VAL A 147 -7.08 20.39 -1.31
C VAL A 147 -5.94 20.96 -2.16
N GLU A 148 -4.92 21.57 -1.56
CA GLU A 148 -3.73 22.09 -2.25
C GLU A 148 -2.98 21.00 -3.01
N MET A 149 -2.85 19.81 -2.42
CA MET A 149 -2.27 18.63 -3.09
C MET A 149 -3.02 18.32 -4.39
N VAL A 150 -4.35 18.21 -4.32
CA VAL A 150 -5.15 17.90 -5.51
C VAL A 150 -5.08 19.03 -6.54
N GLU A 151 -5.08 20.30 -6.13
CA GLU A 151 -4.89 21.45 -7.02
C GLU A 151 -3.54 21.37 -7.75
N THR A 152 -2.48 21.01 -7.02
CA THR A 152 -1.13 20.83 -7.58
C THR A 152 -1.08 19.68 -8.58
N MET A 153 -1.70 18.55 -8.26
CA MET A 153 -1.83 17.41 -9.21
C MET A 153 -2.56 17.82 -10.48
N LEU A 154 -3.66 18.57 -10.37
CA LEU A 154 -4.46 19.05 -11.51
C LEU A 154 -3.70 20.05 -12.37
N ALA A 155 -2.85 20.87 -11.77
CA ALA A 155 -1.99 21.81 -12.48
C ALA A 155 -0.79 21.13 -13.16
N ASN A 156 -0.39 19.96 -12.70
CA ASN A 156 0.79 19.23 -13.15
C ASN A 156 0.48 17.73 -13.40
N PRO A 157 -0.45 17.40 -14.33
CA PRO A 157 -0.90 16.03 -14.51
C PRO A 157 0.20 15.11 -15.04
N ARG A 158 0.21 13.86 -14.58
CA ARG A 158 1.05 12.76 -15.06
C ARG A 158 0.17 11.52 -15.17
N ASP A 159 0.32 10.78 -16.26
CA ASP A 159 -0.51 9.59 -16.55
C ASP A 159 -0.27 8.45 -15.56
N GLU A 160 0.90 8.43 -14.93
CA GLU A 160 1.27 7.45 -13.91
C GLU A 160 0.59 7.71 -12.56
N VAL A 161 0.19 8.95 -12.27
CA VAL A 161 -0.54 9.32 -11.05
C VAL A 161 -2.03 9.15 -11.30
N ILE A 162 -2.57 8.01 -10.85
CA ILE A 162 -3.93 7.58 -11.22
C ILE A 162 -4.99 7.81 -10.15
N GLY A 163 -4.58 8.09 -8.91
CA GLY A 163 -5.52 8.21 -7.80
C GLY A 163 -5.00 9.01 -6.62
N ILE A 164 -5.87 9.16 -5.64
CA ILE A 164 -5.52 9.66 -4.31
C ILE A 164 -5.88 8.63 -3.24
N GLY A 165 -5.09 8.63 -2.16
CA GLY A 165 -5.29 7.84 -0.95
C GLY A 165 -5.40 8.71 0.30
N LEU A 166 -5.68 8.07 1.44
CA LEU A 166 -5.64 8.67 2.78
C LEU A 166 -4.88 7.70 3.68
N ASP A 167 -3.79 8.13 4.29
CA ASP A 167 -2.91 7.30 5.09
C ASP A 167 -2.53 7.94 6.44
N TYR A 168 -1.45 7.47 7.08
CA TYR A 168 -1.02 7.78 8.45
C TYR A 168 -1.98 7.25 9.53
N ALA A 169 -1.64 7.52 10.81
CA ALA A 169 -2.35 6.93 11.94
C ALA A 169 -3.83 7.29 11.98
N GLU A 170 -4.69 6.28 12.00
CA GLU A 170 -6.12 6.42 12.20
C GLU A 170 -6.42 6.52 13.70
N ASP A 171 -6.72 7.74 14.18
CA ASP A 171 -7.05 8.02 15.57
C ASP A 171 -8.16 9.05 15.72
N ALA A 172 -8.53 9.34 16.98
CA ALA A 172 -9.57 10.32 17.30
C ALA A 172 -9.18 11.73 16.79
N GLY A 173 -9.91 12.23 15.82
CA GLY A 173 -9.70 13.55 15.21
C GLY A 173 -9.12 13.49 13.79
N THR A 174 -8.76 12.30 13.30
CA THR A 174 -8.25 12.10 11.93
C THR A 174 -9.29 11.45 11.02
N SER A 175 -10.56 11.57 11.35
CA SER A 175 -11.71 11.00 10.64
C SER A 175 -11.72 11.33 9.15
N PRO A 176 -12.04 10.35 8.26
CA PRO A 176 -11.99 10.53 6.81
C PRO A 176 -12.91 11.62 6.27
N GLU A 177 -14.04 11.92 6.92
CA GLU A 177 -14.96 12.98 6.47
C GLU A 177 -14.31 14.37 6.36
N ARG A 178 -13.20 14.63 7.05
CA ARG A 178 -12.45 15.90 6.95
C ARG A 178 -12.00 16.20 5.52
N PHE A 179 -11.75 15.17 4.73
CA PHE A 179 -11.12 15.27 3.42
C PHE A 179 -12.10 15.25 2.24
N TRP A 180 -13.42 15.34 2.49
CA TRP A 180 -14.47 15.25 1.48
C TRP A 180 -14.29 16.22 0.30
N LYS A 181 -13.71 17.41 0.53
CA LYS A 181 -13.49 18.40 -0.53
C LYS A 181 -12.42 17.94 -1.49
N ALA A 182 -11.26 17.52 -0.99
CA ALA A 182 -10.14 17.00 -1.81
C ALA A 182 -10.58 15.80 -2.63
N TYR A 183 -11.25 14.82 -1.98
CA TYR A 183 -11.79 13.64 -2.65
C TYR A 183 -12.83 13.98 -3.71
N GLY A 184 -13.75 14.91 -3.41
CA GLY A 184 -14.73 15.39 -4.36
C GLY A 184 -14.10 16.11 -5.58
N MET A 185 -12.98 16.80 -5.40
CA MET A 185 -12.22 17.42 -6.50
C MET A 185 -11.51 16.36 -7.33
N ALA A 186 -10.78 15.44 -6.72
CA ALA A 186 -10.09 14.34 -7.40
C ALA A 186 -11.06 13.48 -8.23
N ARG A 187 -12.21 13.09 -7.64
CA ARG A 187 -13.26 12.33 -8.33
C ARG A 187 -13.79 13.05 -9.57
N ARG A 188 -14.08 14.36 -9.49
CA ARG A 188 -14.54 15.13 -10.65
C ARG A 188 -13.50 15.24 -11.74
N ALA A 189 -12.23 15.14 -11.40
CA ALA A 189 -11.12 15.15 -12.35
C ALA A 189 -10.83 13.76 -12.95
N GLY A 190 -11.49 12.71 -12.46
CA GLY A 190 -11.33 11.34 -12.97
C GLY A 190 -10.26 10.51 -12.24
N TYR A 191 -9.70 11.01 -11.14
CA TYR A 191 -8.80 10.23 -10.29
C TYR A 191 -9.55 9.15 -9.52
N ARG A 192 -8.88 8.03 -9.31
CA ARG A 192 -9.34 6.90 -8.49
C ARG A 192 -9.15 7.20 -7.01
N LEU A 193 -9.93 6.53 -6.15
CA LEU A 193 -10.03 6.88 -4.74
C LEU A 193 -9.93 5.64 -3.86
N THR A 194 -8.99 5.66 -2.90
CA THR A 194 -8.86 4.70 -1.81
C THR A 194 -8.64 5.42 -0.48
N ALA A 195 -8.76 4.73 0.63
CA ALA A 195 -8.43 5.28 1.93
C ALA A 195 -8.16 4.17 2.95
N HIS A 196 -7.20 4.39 3.85
CA HIS A 196 -7.11 3.64 5.11
C HIS A 196 -8.37 3.93 5.92
N ALA A 197 -9.10 2.91 6.28
CA ALA A 197 -10.32 3.04 7.06
C ALA A 197 -10.55 1.83 7.94
N SER A 198 -10.92 2.07 9.19
CA SER A 198 -11.20 1.02 10.19
C SER A 198 -10.05 0.04 10.37
N GLU A 199 -8.83 0.56 10.34
CA GLU A 199 -7.63 -0.13 10.78
C GLU A 199 -7.57 -0.13 12.32
N ALA A 200 -7.80 1.04 12.95
CA ALA A 200 -7.87 1.26 14.38
C ALA A 200 -9.21 1.81 14.87
N GLU A 201 -10.02 2.37 13.98
CA GLU A 201 -11.27 3.07 14.28
C GLU A 201 -12.50 2.24 13.83
N PRO A 202 -13.71 2.59 14.26
CA PRO A 202 -14.92 1.79 14.03
C PRO A 202 -15.29 1.58 12.54
N PRO A 203 -16.13 0.58 12.20
CA PRO A 203 -16.61 0.26 10.84
C PRO A 203 -17.26 1.44 10.11
N ARG A 204 -17.74 2.45 10.84
CA ARG A 204 -18.31 3.68 10.27
C ARG A 204 -17.33 4.41 9.34
N ASN A 205 -16.02 4.32 9.56
CA ASN A 205 -15.04 4.96 8.69
C ASN A 205 -15.06 4.33 7.28
N ILE A 206 -15.32 3.01 7.17
CA ILE A 206 -15.53 2.35 5.87
C ILE A 206 -16.76 2.96 5.17
N GLU A 207 -17.89 3.09 5.88
CA GLU A 207 -19.11 3.69 5.31
C GLU A 207 -18.86 5.12 4.86
N THR A 208 -18.13 5.92 5.65
CA THR A 208 -17.74 7.30 5.29
C THR A 208 -16.87 7.31 4.02
N CYS A 209 -15.91 6.41 3.90
CA CYS A 209 -15.06 6.31 2.71
C CYS A 209 -15.86 5.93 1.47
N LEU A 210 -16.77 4.97 1.57
CA LEU A 210 -17.61 4.53 0.44
C LEU A 210 -18.63 5.62 0.05
N ASP A 211 -19.37 6.18 1.02
CA ASP A 211 -20.52 7.03 0.75
C ASP A 211 -20.16 8.50 0.50
N LEU A 212 -19.25 9.04 1.31
CA LEU A 212 -18.90 10.47 1.27
C LEU A 212 -17.67 10.72 0.39
N LEU A 213 -16.59 9.96 0.60
CA LEU A 213 -15.38 10.12 -0.18
C LEU A 213 -15.52 9.50 -1.57
N GLY A 214 -16.31 8.43 -1.72
CA GLY A 214 -16.53 7.70 -2.96
C GLY A 214 -15.38 6.77 -3.31
N CYS A 215 -14.72 6.21 -2.27
CA CYS A 215 -13.66 5.23 -2.44
C CYS A 215 -14.16 3.98 -3.16
N GLU A 216 -13.33 3.42 -4.03
CA GLU A 216 -13.62 2.23 -4.83
C GLU A 216 -13.13 0.95 -4.17
N ARG A 217 -12.19 1.09 -3.23
CA ARG A 217 -11.65 0.04 -2.36
C ARG A 217 -11.30 0.65 -1.00
N VAL A 218 -11.00 -0.19 -0.03
CA VAL A 218 -10.64 0.20 1.33
C VAL A 218 -9.29 -0.41 1.67
N ASP A 219 -8.39 0.42 2.18
CA ASP A 219 -7.11 -0.07 2.69
C ASP A 219 -7.30 -0.48 4.15
N HIS A 220 -6.76 -1.65 4.56
CA HIS A 220 -6.95 -2.35 5.84
C HIS A 220 -8.39 -2.83 6.10
N GLY A 221 -9.20 -2.04 6.78
CA GLY A 221 -10.61 -2.31 7.06
C GLY A 221 -10.87 -3.37 8.14
N TYR A 222 -9.93 -3.68 9.02
CA TYR A 222 -9.99 -4.83 9.93
C TYR A 222 -11.12 -4.79 10.95
N HIS A 223 -11.49 -3.59 11.42
CA HIS A 223 -12.63 -3.41 12.35
C HIS A 223 -14.00 -3.62 11.68
N VAL A 224 -14.06 -3.87 10.37
CA VAL A 224 -15.31 -4.27 9.67
C VAL A 224 -16.00 -5.46 10.36
N VAL A 225 -15.22 -6.33 10.99
CA VAL A 225 -15.73 -7.54 11.69
C VAL A 225 -16.62 -7.23 12.89
N GLU A 226 -16.60 -6.00 13.38
CA GLU A 226 -17.45 -5.52 14.47
C GLU A 226 -18.88 -5.21 14.02
N SER A 227 -19.15 -5.11 12.70
CA SER A 227 -20.47 -4.86 12.14
C SER A 227 -20.82 -5.82 11.02
N GLU A 228 -21.70 -6.79 11.32
CA GLU A 228 -22.16 -7.75 10.30
C GLU A 228 -22.91 -7.06 9.16
N ASP A 229 -23.59 -5.94 9.42
CA ASP A 229 -24.29 -5.18 8.40
C ASP A 229 -23.31 -4.51 7.42
N VAL A 230 -22.22 -3.93 7.93
CA VAL A 230 -21.15 -3.35 7.09
C VAL A 230 -20.43 -4.45 6.32
N MET A 231 -20.10 -5.59 6.97
CA MET A 231 -19.50 -6.73 6.25
C MET A 231 -20.39 -7.23 5.11
N ARG A 232 -21.70 -7.37 5.37
CA ARG A 232 -22.67 -7.82 4.36
C ARG A 232 -22.75 -6.85 3.19
N ARG A 233 -22.81 -5.55 3.49
CA ARG A 233 -22.79 -4.49 2.49
C ARG A 233 -21.52 -4.58 1.62
N CYS A 234 -20.33 -4.59 2.22
CA CYS A 234 -19.06 -4.63 1.50
C CYS A 234 -18.93 -5.89 0.64
N ARG A 235 -19.39 -7.06 1.14
CA ARG A 235 -19.42 -8.29 0.36
C ARG A 235 -20.33 -8.17 -0.86
N ASP A 236 -21.56 -7.69 -0.66
CA ASP A 236 -22.59 -7.64 -1.70
C ASP A 236 -22.29 -6.56 -2.76
N GLU A 237 -21.62 -5.46 -2.38
CA GLU A 237 -21.10 -4.43 -3.27
C GLU A 237 -19.75 -4.83 -3.90
N GLY A 238 -19.11 -5.88 -3.41
CA GLY A 238 -17.83 -6.38 -3.94
C GLY A 238 -16.64 -5.49 -3.64
N VAL A 239 -16.67 -4.75 -2.52
CA VAL A 239 -15.57 -3.89 -2.07
C VAL A 239 -14.31 -4.73 -1.85
N VAL A 240 -13.19 -4.30 -2.43
CA VAL A 240 -11.89 -4.93 -2.21
C VAL A 240 -11.19 -4.28 -1.02
N PHE A 241 -10.72 -5.12 -0.10
CA PHE A 241 -9.90 -4.73 1.04
C PHE A 241 -8.43 -5.07 0.74
N THR A 242 -7.54 -4.09 0.83
CA THR A 242 -6.10 -4.29 0.68
C THR A 242 -5.47 -4.46 2.05
N CYS A 243 -5.24 -5.70 2.43
CA CYS A 243 -4.85 -6.10 3.78
C CYS A 243 -3.35 -6.35 3.88
N THR A 244 -2.75 -5.93 4.99
CA THR A 244 -1.32 -5.98 5.27
C THR A 244 -1.09 -6.68 6.62
N PRO A 245 -1.16 -8.02 6.64
CA PRO A 245 -1.30 -8.77 7.90
C PRO A 245 -0.11 -8.62 8.86
N VAL A 246 1.12 -8.45 8.35
CA VAL A 246 2.30 -8.35 9.24
C VAL A 246 2.36 -7.00 9.92
N SER A 247 2.24 -5.90 9.18
CA SER A 247 2.27 -4.54 9.73
C SER A 247 1.18 -4.32 10.76
N THR A 248 -0.05 -4.70 10.42
CA THR A 248 -1.22 -4.49 11.29
C THR A 248 -1.17 -5.36 12.55
N ALA A 249 -0.68 -6.61 12.44
CA ALA A 249 -0.46 -7.45 13.62
C ALA A 249 0.52 -6.79 14.60
N TRP A 250 1.59 -6.19 14.09
CA TRP A 250 2.55 -5.46 14.91
C TRP A 250 1.94 -4.19 15.52
N VAL A 251 1.26 -3.37 14.70
CA VAL A 251 0.77 -2.04 15.12
C VAL A 251 -0.38 -2.13 16.12
N TYR A 252 -1.37 -3.02 15.88
CA TYR A 252 -2.66 -2.97 16.56
C TYR A 252 -3.07 -4.27 17.27
N PHE A 253 -2.38 -5.39 17.00
CA PHE A 253 -2.78 -6.71 17.52
C PHE A 253 -1.68 -7.43 18.32
N ASP A 254 -0.72 -6.70 18.89
CA ASP A 254 0.35 -7.25 19.76
C ASP A 254 1.07 -8.48 19.16
N ASN A 255 1.20 -8.53 17.83
CA ASN A 255 1.70 -9.69 17.07
C ASN A 255 0.87 -10.97 17.24
N ASP A 256 -0.40 -10.85 17.61
CA ASP A 256 -1.31 -11.99 17.69
C ASP A 256 -1.87 -12.36 16.30
N PHE A 257 -1.03 -12.99 15.49
CA PHE A 257 -1.39 -13.44 14.15
C PHE A 257 -2.52 -14.48 14.15
N ASP A 258 -2.63 -15.29 15.21
CA ASP A 258 -3.61 -16.38 15.29
C ASP A 258 -5.04 -15.85 15.50
N ASN A 259 -5.20 -14.66 16.08
CA ASN A 259 -6.50 -14.00 16.30
C ASN A 259 -6.71 -12.79 15.36
N HIS A 260 -5.89 -12.63 14.33
CA HIS A 260 -6.01 -11.50 13.39
C HIS A 260 -7.40 -11.45 12.71
N PRO A 261 -8.07 -10.27 12.65
CA PRO A 261 -9.43 -10.12 12.10
C PRO A 261 -9.60 -10.58 10.64
N ILE A 262 -8.52 -10.60 9.86
CA ILE A 262 -8.53 -11.04 8.46
C ILE A 262 -9.11 -12.44 8.29
N LYS A 263 -8.97 -13.32 9.30
CA LYS A 263 -9.59 -14.66 9.30
C LYS A 263 -11.10 -14.55 9.16
N ARG A 264 -11.70 -13.70 10.00
CA ARG A 264 -13.15 -13.46 9.98
C ARG A 264 -13.61 -12.80 8.67
N MET A 265 -12.82 -11.84 8.16
CA MET A 265 -13.10 -11.19 6.87
C MET A 265 -13.15 -12.21 5.74
N ARG A 266 -12.14 -13.10 5.65
CA ARG A 266 -12.09 -14.20 4.68
C ARG A 266 -13.28 -15.16 4.83
N GLU A 267 -13.53 -15.66 6.04
CA GLU A 267 -14.63 -16.60 6.33
C GLU A 267 -16.01 -16.03 5.99
N PHE A 268 -16.17 -14.72 6.12
CA PHE A 268 -17.42 -14.04 5.75
C PHE A 268 -17.57 -13.85 4.23
N GLY A 269 -16.49 -14.03 3.48
CA GLY A 269 -16.46 -13.91 2.02
C GLY A 269 -16.24 -12.49 1.52
N LEU A 270 -15.53 -11.65 2.28
CA LEU A 270 -15.06 -10.34 1.82
C LEU A 270 -13.95 -10.51 0.77
N LYS A 271 -13.87 -9.60 -0.19
CA LYS A 271 -12.79 -9.59 -1.17
C LYS A 271 -11.52 -9.02 -0.53
N ILE A 272 -10.52 -9.86 -0.31
CA ILE A 272 -9.24 -9.51 0.28
C ILE A 272 -8.14 -9.60 -0.79
N SER A 273 -7.31 -8.56 -0.92
CA SER A 273 -5.98 -8.61 -1.52
C SER A 273 -4.95 -8.57 -0.41
N LEU A 274 -3.87 -9.34 -0.51
CA LEU A 274 -2.79 -9.35 0.47
C LEU A 274 -1.62 -8.51 -0.03
N ASP A 275 -1.12 -7.65 0.82
CA ASP A 275 -0.05 -6.70 0.58
C ASP A 275 0.90 -6.61 1.79
N CYS A 276 1.94 -5.76 1.73
CA CYS A 276 2.98 -5.70 2.75
C CYS A 276 3.24 -4.31 3.35
N ASP A 277 2.43 -3.30 3.00
CA ASP A 277 2.47 -1.96 3.60
C ASP A 277 3.81 -1.24 3.42
N ASP A 278 4.68 -1.33 4.43
CA ASP A 278 6.02 -0.74 4.51
C ASP A 278 7.08 -1.85 4.72
N PRO A 279 7.37 -2.67 3.68
CA PRO A 279 8.08 -3.96 3.86
C PRO A 279 9.35 -3.89 4.68
N PRO A 280 10.40 -3.08 4.33
CA PRO A 280 11.62 -3.05 5.13
C PRO A 280 11.39 -2.51 6.54
N MET A 281 10.54 -1.51 6.69
CA MET A 281 10.25 -0.89 7.97
C MET A 281 9.50 -1.82 8.92
N PHE A 282 8.65 -2.72 8.41
CA PHE A 282 7.99 -3.77 9.20
C PHE A 282 8.69 -5.14 9.11
N LYS A 283 9.91 -5.16 8.55
CA LYS A 283 10.73 -6.38 8.42
C LYS A 283 9.97 -7.53 7.76
N THR A 284 9.19 -7.20 6.73
CA THR A 284 8.41 -8.12 5.90
C THR A 284 8.75 -7.97 4.42
N ASP A 285 8.10 -8.75 3.58
CA ASP A 285 8.17 -8.72 2.12
C ASP A 285 6.90 -9.35 1.52
N PRO A 286 6.64 -9.22 0.19
CA PRO A 286 5.43 -9.76 -0.43
C PRO A 286 5.24 -11.27 -0.31
N THR A 287 6.28 -12.04 -0.02
CA THR A 287 6.17 -13.48 0.23
C THR A 287 5.89 -13.76 1.69
N LYS A 288 6.57 -13.05 2.60
CA LYS A 288 6.44 -13.25 4.04
C LYS A 288 5.03 -12.98 4.54
N ASP A 289 4.35 -11.93 4.04
CA ASP A 289 2.95 -11.68 4.38
C ASP A 289 2.04 -12.85 3.99
N LEU A 290 2.24 -13.46 2.82
CA LEU A 290 1.51 -14.66 2.42
C LEU A 290 1.84 -15.87 3.30
N VAL A 291 3.12 -16.05 3.65
CA VAL A 291 3.56 -17.14 4.54
C VAL A 291 2.95 -17.00 5.92
N MET A 292 2.88 -15.78 6.47
CA MET A 292 2.24 -15.52 7.76
C MET A 292 0.73 -15.75 7.71
N ALA A 293 0.07 -15.35 6.61
CA ALA A 293 -1.34 -15.65 6.38
C ALA A 293 -1.61 -17.17 6.32
N HIS A 294 -0.73 -17.94 5.69
CA HIS A 294 -0.83 -19.40 5.67
C HIS A 294 -0.64 -19.99 7.06
N ASN A 295 0.48 -19.68 7.72
CA ASN A 295 0.89 -20.34 8.95
C ASN A 295 -0.02 -20.03 10.14
N HIS A 296 -0.59 -18.82 10.20
CA HIS A 296 -1.30 -18.33 11.38
C HIS A 296 -2.75 -17.97 11.14
N MET A 297 -3.11 -17.56 9.91
CA MET A 297 -4.46 -17.05 9.63
C MET A 297 -5.33 -18.04 8.83
N GLY A 298 -4.81 -19.25 8.59
CA GLY A 298 -5.54 -20.36 7.97
C GLY A 298 -5.83 -20.15 6.48
N PHE A 299 -5.00 -19.36 5.78
CA PHE A 299 -5.10 -19.24 4.33
C PHE A 299 -4.53 -20.49 3.65
N GLU A 300 -5.27 -21.04 2.72
CA GLU A 300 -4.92 -22.20 1.93
C GLU A 300 -4.68 -21.80 0.46
N VAL A 301 -4.21 -22.73 -0.36
CA VAL A 301 -3.86 -22.47 -1.77
C VAL A 301 -4.96 -21.75 -2.55
N GLU A 302 -6.22 -22.15 -2.36
CA GLU A 302 -7.34 -21.52 -3.05
C GLU A 302 -7.65 -20.10 -2.53
N ASP A 303 -7.38 -19.82 -1.25
CA ASP A 303 -7.49 -18.46 -0.71
C ASP A 303 -6.48 -17.51 -1.37
N PHE A 304 -5.24 -17.97 -1.61
CA PHE A 304 -4.23 -17.19 -2.33
C PHE A 304 -4.60 -16.96 -3.80
N ARG A 305 -5.21 -17.95 -4.45
CA ARG A 305 -5.81 -17.76 -5.77
C ARG A 305 -6.84 -16.64 -5.73
N GLN A 306 -7.74 -16.70 -4.75
CA GLN A 306 -8.80 -15.69 -4.63
C GLN A 306 -8.23 -14.31 -4.31
N CYS A 307 -7.19 -14.21 -3.45
CA CYS A 307 -6.51 -12.94 -3.18
C CYS A 307 -5.88 -12.34 -4.45
N MET A 308 -5.22 -13.16 -5.26
CA MET A 308 -4.68 -12.73 -6.56
C MET A 308 -5.79 -12.19 -7.48
N LEU A 309 -6.92 -12.88 -7.58
CA LEU A 309 -8.06 -12.46 -8.41
C LEU A 309 -8.71 -11.19 -7.87
N ASN A 310 -8.85 -11.07 -6.53
CA ASN A 310 -9.36 -9.86 -5.89
C ASN A 310 -8.42 -8.66 -6.12
N GLY A 311 -7.10 -8.87 -6.06
CA GLY A 311 -6.11 -7.85 -6.40
C GLY A 311 -6.27 -7.36 -7.84
N ILE A 312 -6.46 -8.27 -8.80
CA ILE A 312 -6.75 -7.90 -10.19
C ILE A 312 -8.08 -7.11 -10.28
N ASP A 313 -9.11 -7.53 -9.53
CA ASP A 313 -10.40 -6.81 -9.49
C ASP A 313 -10.23 -5.38 -8.95
N GLY A 314 -9.45 -5.22 -7.87
CA GLY A 314 -9.20 -3.95 -7.21
C GLY A 314 -8.23 -3.02 -7.95
N ALA A 315 -7.42 -3.55 -8.87
CA ALA A 315 -6.45 -2.76 -9.64
C ALA A 315 -7.14 -1.76 -10.58
N TRP A 316 -6.56 -0.58 -10.71
CA TRP A 316 -7.10 0.49 -11.56
C TRP A 316 -6.53 0.44 -12.98
N ILE A 317 -6.74 -0.68 -13.64
CA ILE A 317 -6.39 -0.94 -15.04
C ILE A 317 -7.62 -1.27 -15.87
N ASP A 318 -7.47 -1.27 -17.18
CA ASP A 318 -8.55 -1.54 -18.12
C ASP A 318 -9.10 -2.98 -18.01
N GLU A 319 -10.40 -3.15 -18.24
CA GLU A 319 -11.04 -4.47 -18.25
C GLU A 319 -10.44 -5.48 -19.24
N PRO A 320 -9.97 -5.11 -20.45
CA PRO A 320 -9.21 -6.01 -21.30
C PRO A 320 -7.96 -6.58 -20.63
N ASP A 321 -7.19 -5.72 -19.92
CA ASP A 321 -5.98 -6.12 -19.21
C ASP A 321 -6.31 -7.00 -18.01
N LYS A 322 -7.31 -6.62 -17.19
CA LYS A 322 -7.82 -7.49 -16.10
C LYS A 322 -8.19 -8.89 -16.61
N ARG A 323 -8.93 -8.98 -17.72
CA ARG A 323 -9.30 -10.28 -18.29
C ARG A 323 -8.08 -11.07 -18.79
N SER A 324 -7.08 -10.39 -19.33
CA SER A 324 -5.83 -11.01 -19.76
C SER A 324 -5.05 -11.55 -18.55
N MET A 325 -4.89 -10.73 -17.50
CA MET A 325 -4.24 -11.13 -16.27
C MET A 325 -4.94 -12.32 -15.61
N ARG A 326 -6.26 -12.24 -15.40
CA ARG A 326 -7.03 -13.36 -14.81
C ARG A 326 -6.79 -14.67 -15.55
N ARG A 327 -6.83 -14.65 -16.89
CA ARG A 327 -6.65 -15.87 -17.68
C ARG A 327 -5.24 -16.42 -17.58
N HIS A 328 -4.22 -15.60 -17.82
CA HIS A 328 -2.84 -16.05 -17.85
C HIS A 328 -2.32 -16.43 -16.47
N TRP A 329 -2.63 -15.61 -15.46
CA TRP A 329 -2.14 -15.83 -14.10
C TRP A 329 -2.88 -16.99 -13.41
N SER A 330 -4.16 -17.24 -13.72
CA SER A 330 -4.83 -18.45 -13.23
C SER A 330 -4.20 -19.72 -13.81
N THR A 331 -3.84 -19.72 -15.10
CA THR A 331 -3.16 -20.89 -15.71
C THR A 331 -1.80 -21.13 -15.05
N GLU A 332 -1.00 -20.09 -14.89
CA GLU A 332 0.31 -20.19 -14.22
C GLU A 332 0.17 -20.62 -12.75
N PHE A 333 -0.82 -20.09 -12.04
CA PHE A 333 -1.12 -20.48 -10.66
C PHE A 333 -1.44 -21.99 -10.58
N ASP A 334 -2.27 -22.51 -11.51
CA ASP A 334 -2.61 -23.94 -11.57
C ASP A 334 -1.38 -24.83 -11.84
N GLU A 335 -0.51 -24.39 -12.72
CA GLU A 335 0.74 -25.10 -13.02
C GLU A 335 1.67 -25.14 -11.80
N LEU A 336 1.78 -24.03 -11.05
CA LEU A 336 2.58 -23.96 -9.83
C LEU A 336 1.95 -24.81 -8.71
N ALA A 337 0.64 -24.72 -8.50
CA ALA A 337 -0.09 -25.48 -7.48
C ALA A 337 -0.01 -27.00 -7.71
N ALA A 338 0.01 -27.45 -8.96
CA ALA A 338 0.18 -28.87 -9.30
C ALA A 338 1.55 -29.44 -8.87
N ASN A 339 2.55 -28.58 -8.63
CA ASN A 339 3.90 -28.96 -8.18
C ASN A 339 4.10 -28.80 -6.67
N LEU A 340 3.07 -28.40 -5.92
CA LEU A 340 3.11 -28.28 -4.46
C LEU A 340 3.12 -29.67 -3.82
N THR A 341 4.01 -29.90 -2.85
CA THR A 341 4.21 -31.24 -2.20
C THR A 341 4.09 -31.15 -0.69
#